data_ff9e0b12557e7518f9c1fe1e8bc1385c
#
_entry.id   ff9e0b12557e7518f9c1fe1e8bc1385c
#
_cell.length_a   1.000
_cell.length_b   1.000
_cell.length_c   1.000
_cell.angle_alpha   90.00
_cell.angle_beta   90.00
_cell.angle_gamma   90.00
#
_symmetry.space_group_name_H-M   'P 1'
#
loop_
_entity.id
_entity.type
_entity.pdbx_description
1 polymer ?
#
loop_
_entity_poly.entity_id
_entity_poly.type
_entity_poly.pdbx_seq_one_letter_code
_entity_poly.pdbx_strand_id
1 'polypeptide(L)'
;MRSYGQYCGLARSLEVVGDRWNLLIVRQLLIAPARYRDLIDGLPGIATNLLADRLRDLEVSGVVERRLTGEGSVVEYALTPWGAELRLPIESLIRWSTPLMVRGPDDDSFRPEWLTLAVPALLDTRFEARPSWTVGLEIGGPPFQLRATRSGFKVGPHDGRDLDATVRTDPAYILALAAGALTLRDARALGLVEIGGDESVVRTVFAP
;
A
#
# COMPACT_ATOMS: atom_id res chain seq x y z
N MET A 1 19.21 -8.94 -18.46
CA MET A 1 18.03 -9.71 -17.94
C MET A 1 18.23 -11.18 -18.28
N ARG A 2 18.05 -12.09 -17.32
CA ARG A 2 18.16 -13.55 -17.58
C ARG A 2 16.80 -14.07 -18.02
N SER A 3 16.73 -14.72 -19.20
CA SER A 3 15.48 -15.32 -19.70
C SER A 3 15.29 -16.72 -19.13
N TYR A 4 14.05 -17.05 -18.77
CA TYR A 4 13.66 -18.43 -18.44
C TYR A 4 13.56 -19.34 -19.68
N GLY A 5 13.65 -18.78 -20.90
CA GLY A 5 13.49 -19.53 -22.14
C GLY A 5 12.07 -20.11 -22.35
N GLN A 6 11.07 -19.58 -21.62
CA GLN A 6 9.69 -20.07 -21.66
C GLN A 6 8.77 -19.07 -22.36
N TYR A 7 7.94 -19.53 -23.27
CA TYR A 7 6.84 -18.76 -23.84
C TYR A 7 5.63 -18.84 -22.92
N CYS A 8 5.73 -18.17 -21.76
CA CYS A 8 4.74 -18.17 -20.69
C CYS A 8 4.64 -16.76 -20.11
N GLY A 9 3.41 -16.23 -19.97
CA GLY A 9 3.18 -14.89 -19.41
C GLY A 9 3.77 -14.71 -18.01
N LEU A 10 3.66 -15.74 -17.14
CA LEU A 10 4.25 -15.70 -15.81
C LEU A 10 5.79 -15.66 -15.88
N ALA A 11 6.42 -16.48 -16.73
CA ALA A 11 7.87 -16.45 -16.89
C ALA A 11 8.34 -15.07 -17.38
N ARG A 12 7.65 -14.49 -18.35
CA ARG A 12 7.96 -13.13 -18.86
C ARG A 12 7.78 -12.05 -17.81
N SER A 13 6.73 -12.12 -16.99
CA SER A 13 6.58 -11.16 -15.88
C SER A 13 7.69 -11.28 -14.85
N LEU A 14 8.10 -12.51 -14.51
CA LEU A 14 9.20 -12.73 -13.57
C LEU A 14 10.57 -12.31 -14.12
N GLU A 15 10.76 -12.32 -15.45
CA GLU A 15 11.95 -11.72 -16.07
C GLU A 15 12.06 -10.21 -15.79
N VAL A 16 10.92 -9.52 -15.63
CA VAL A 16 10.85 -8.07 -15.37
C VAL A 16 10.81 -7.75 -13.88
N VAL A 17 9.92 -8.40 -13.12
CA VAL A 17 9.64 -8.03 -11.72
C VAL A 17 10.06 -9.10 -10.70
N GLY A 18 10.64 -10.22 -11.13
CA GLY A 18 10.95 -11.35 -10.25
C GLY A 18 12.13 -11.13 -9.30
N ASP A 19 12.93 -10.11 -9.49
CA ASP A 19 13.99 -9.77 -8.55
C ASP A 19 13.40 -9.25 -7.22
N ARG A 20 14.05 -9.63 -6.11
CA ARG A 20 13.56 -9.45 -4.73
C ARG A 20 13.01 -8.06 -4.42
N TRP A 21 13.59 -6.99 -4.95
CA TRP A 21 13.21 -5.61 -4.63
C TRP A 21 12.25 -4.97 -5.65
N ASN A 22 12.10 -5.54 -6.85
CA ASN A 22 11.38 -4.89 -7.94
C ASN A 22 9.93 -4.56 -7.58
N LEU A 23 9.17 -5.52 -7.04
CA LEU A 23 7.79 -5.26 -6.62
C LEU A 23 7.68 -4.31 -5.43
N LEU A 24 8.68 -4.26 -4.54
CA LEU A 24 8.71 -3.29 -3.44
C LEU A 24 9.02 -1.87 -3.93
N ILE A 25 9.86 -1.71 -4.94
CA ILE A 25 10.09 -0.44 -5.63
C ILE A 25 8.81 0.01 -6.33
N VAL A 26 8.16 -0.88 -7.09
CA VAL A 26 6.88 -0.58 -7.74
C VAL A 26 5.81 -0.21 -6.71
N ARG A 27 5.70 -0.92 -5.56
CA ARG A 27 4.81 -0.54 -4.46
C ARG A 27 5.04 0.89 -4.01
N GLN A 28 6.31 1.30 -3.83
CA GLN A 28 6.63 2.65 -3.39
C GLN A 28 6.20 3.70 -4.43
N LEU A 29 6.43 3.41 -5.71
CA LEU A 29 6.04 4.30 -6.82
C LEU A 29 4.53 4.29 -7.12
N LEU A 30 3.78 3.27 -6.70
CA LEU A 30 2.32 3.26 -6.74
C LEU A 30 1.69 4.22 -5.71
N ILE A 31 2.40 4.55 -4.64
CA ILE A 31 1.97 5.53 -3.65
C ILE A 31 2.14 6.93 -4.23
N ALA A 32 3.35 7.26 -4.72
CA ALA A 32 3.65 8.53 -5.38
C ALA A 32 4.97 8.42 -6.18
N PRO A 33 5.18 9.26 -7.21
CA PRO A 33 6.51 9.50 -7.76
C PRO A 33 7.48 9.92 -6.65
N ALA A 34 8.72 9.48 -6.77
CA ALA A 34 9.68 9.64 -5.68
C ALA A 34 11.09 9.92 -6.21
N ARG A 35 11.86 10.71 -5.46
CA ARG A 35 13.29 10.89 -5.72
C ARG A 35 14.06 9.65 -5.26
N TYR A 36 15.26 9.51 -5.75
CA TYR A 36 16.13 8.39 -5.36
C TYR A 36 16.28 8.26 -3.83
N ARG A 37 16.45 9.40 -3.13
CA ARG A 37 16.59 9.43 -1.68
C ARG A 37 15.32 8.96 -0.98
N ASP A 38 14.16 9.40 -1.44
CA ASP A 38 12.87 9.01 -0.88
C ASP A 38 12.61 7.51 -1.04
N LEU A 39 13.11 6.91 -2.16
CA LEU A 39 13.05 5.47 -2.38
C LEU A 39 13.98 4.71 -1.43
N ILE A 40 15.20 5.19 -1.17
CA ILE A 40 16.09 4.60 -0.16
C ILE A 40 15.44 4.62 1.22
N ASP A 41 14.88 5.77 1.60
CA ASP A 41 14.21 5.94 2.90
C ASP A 41 12.94 5.08 3.00
N GLY A 42 12.22 4.90 1.89
CA GLY A 42 10.98 4.10 1.77
C GLY A 42 11.19 2.58 1.69
N LEU A 43 12.44 2.11 1.51
CA LEU A 43 12.80 0.70 1.31
C LEU A 43 13.87 0.25 2.32
N PRO A 44 13.52 0.09 3.60
CA PRO A 44 14.47 -0.32 4.63
C PRO A 44 15.24 -1.58 4.25
N GLY A 45 16.57 -1.52 4.37
CA GLY A 45 17.45 -2.66 4.09
C GLY A 45 17.90 -2.82 2.63
N ILE A 46 17.46 -1.96 1.70
CA ILE A 46 18.02 -1.97 0.34
C ILE A 46 19.38 -1.25 0.32
N ALA A 47 20.38 -1.88 -0.33
CA ALA A 47 21.65 -1.22 -0.57
C ALA A 47 21.51 -0.19 -1.72
N THR A 48 22.22 0.95 -1.62
CA THR A 48 22.13 2.03 -2.61
C THR A 48 22.47 1.60 -4.02
N ASN A 49 23.56 0.86 -4.20
CA ASN A 49 23.95 0.32 -5.51
C ASN A 49 22.88 -0.63 -6.08
N LEU A 50 22.28 -1.46 -5.23
CA LEU A 50 21.22 -2.38 -5.66
C LEU A 50 19.96 -1.64 -6.10
N LEU A 51 19.53 -0.58 -5.37
CA LEU A 51 18.42 0.27 -5.82
C LEU A 51 18.69 0.88 -7.18
N ALA A 52 19.92 1.42 -7.40
CA ALA A 52 20.29 2.02 -8.68
C ALA A 52 20.21 1.01 -9.84
N ASP A 53 20.67 -0.22 -9.60
CA ASP A 53 20.62 -1.30 -10.60
C ASP A 53 19.16 -1.71 -10.89
N ARG A 54 18.34 -1.90 -9.86
CA ARG A 54 16.92 -2.27 -10.03
C ARG A 54 16.12 -1.19 -10.75
N LEU A 55 16.34 0.09 -10.42
CA LEU A 55 15.69 1.22 -11.12
C LEU A 55 16.09 1.26 -12.60
N ARG A 56 17.37 1.02 -12.92
CA ARG A 56 17.83 0.93 -14.31
C ARG A 56 17.17 -0.22 -15.06
N ASP A 57 17.10 -1.40 -14.45
CA ASP A 57 16.45 -2.57 -15.04
C ASP A 57 14.96 -2.34 -15.30
N LEU A 58 14.25 -1.74 -14.34
CA LEU A 58 12.83 -1.39 -14.46
C LEU A 58 12.60 -0.28 -15.50
N GLU A 59 13.53 0.66 -15.64
CA GLU A 59 13.49 1.71 -16.68
C GLU A 59 13.71 1.10 -18.08
N VAL A 60 14.70 0.25 -18.26
CA VAL A 60 14.95 -0.48 -19.51
C VAL A 60 13.77 -1.36 -19.91
N SER A 61 13.09 -1.94 -18.92
CA SER A 61 11.89 -2.76 -19.15
C SER A 61 10.63 -1.92 -19.43
N GLY A 62 10.68 -0.60 -19.30
CA GLY A 62 9.52 0.29 -19.50
C GLY A 62 8.50 0.29 -18.36
N VAL A 63 8.84 -0.23 -17.19
CA VAL A 63 7.98 -0.19 -15.99
C VAL A 63 8.09 1.14 -15.27
N VAL A 64 9.29 1.71 -15.19
CA VAL A 64 9.64 2.96 -14.54
C VAL A 64 10.13 3.96 -15.57
N GLU A 65 9.90 5.22 -15.35
CA GLU A 65 10.47 6.33 -16.11
C GLU A 65 11.04 7.38 -15.16
N ARG A 66 12.04 8.13 -15.67
CA ARG A 66 12.54 9.34 -14.99
C ARG A 66 11.80 10.56 -15.50
N ARG A 67 11.36 11.40 -14.58
CA ARG A 67 10.73 12.68 -14.87
C ARG A 67 11.59 13.81 -14.30
N LEU A 68 11.72 14.89 -15.06
CA LEU A 68 12.31 16.13 -14.56
C LEU A 68 11.18 17.00 -14.00
N THR A 69 11.32 17.42 -12.76
CA THR A 69 10.37 18.29 -12.06
C THR A 69 11.06 19.58 -11.60
N GLY A 70 10.30 20.64 -11.30
CA GLY A 70 10.85 21.89 -10.79
C GLY A 70 11.90 22.52 -11.73
N GLU A 71 11.48 23.13 -12.83
CA GLU A 71 12.35 23.77 -13.84
C GLU A 71 13.47 22.85 -14.37
N GLY A 72 13.26 21.51 -14.33
CA GLY A 72 14.18 20.51 -14.86
C GLY A 72 15.38 20.18 -13.96
N SER A 73 15.39 20.65 -12.71
CA SER A 73 16.53 20.47 -11.80
C SER A 73 16.44 19.21 -10.91
N VAL A 74 15.27 18.59 -10.80
CA VAL A 74 15.05 17.45 -9.91
C VAL A 74 14.60 16.23 -10.70
N VAL A 75 15.28 15.12 -10.51
CA VAL A 75 14.91 13.82 -11.09
C VAL A 75 14.01 13.07 -10.11
N GLU A 76 12.83 12.68 -10.56
CA GLU A 76 11.91 11.77 -9.89
C GLU A 76 11.69 10.52 -10.73
N TYR A 77 11.53 9.40 -10.05
CA TYR A 77 11.10 8.14 -10.65
C TYR A 77 9.59 8.03 -10.54
N ALA A 78 8.96 7.60 -11.61
CA ALA A 78 7.52 7.37 -11.68
C ALA A 78 7.22 6.08 -12.42
N LEU A 79 6.05 5.51 -12.21
CA LEU A 79 5.59 4.40 -13.04
C LEU A 79 5.12 4.92 -14.39
N THR A 80 5.44 4.17 -15.45
CA THR A 80 4.77 4.33 -16.74
C THR A 80 3.30 3.87 -16.62
N PRO A 81 2.43 4.15 -17.61
CA PRO A 81 1.08 3.58 -17.65
C PRO A 81 1.08 2.05 -17.52
N TRP A 82 2.00 1.38 -18.21
CA TRP A 82 2.16 -0.08 -18.11
C TRP A 82 2.66 -0.52 -16.73
N GLY A 83 3.62 0.18 -16.14
CA GLY A 83 4.10 -0.08 -14.79
C GLY A 83 2.99 0.08 -13.72
N ALA A 84 2.07 1.03 -13.93
CA ALA A 84 0.95 1.25 -13.02
C ALA A 84 -0.08 0.10 -13.02
N GLU A 85 -0.15 -0.72 -14.08
CA GLU A 85 -0.98 -1.93 -14.14
C GLU A 85 -0.55 -3.00 -13.14
N LEU A 86 0.71 -2.94 -12.63
CA LEU A 86 1.18 -3.82 -11.57
C LEU A 86 0.45 -3.61 -10.22
N ARG A 87 -0.40 -2.59 -10.10
CA ARG A 87 -1.25 -2.39 -8.93
C ARG A 87 -2.07 -3.63 -8.61
N LEU A 88 -2.83 -4.16 -9.57
CA LEU A 88 -3.70 -5.33 -9.35
C LEU A 88 -2.94 -6.59 -8.93
N PRO A 89 -1.83 -6.99 -9.59
CA PRO A 89 -0.98 -8.06 -9.11
C PRO A 89 -0.46 -7.85 -7.68
N ILE A 90 -0.01 -6.65 -7.33
CA ILE A 90 0.50 -6.33 -5.99
C ILE A 90 -0.63 -6.43 -4.96
N GLU A 91 -1.81 -5.89 -5.22
CA GLU A 91 -2.98 -6.00 -4.34
C GLU A 91 -3.41 -7.47 -4.17
N SER A 92 -3.30 -8.28 -5.22
CA SER A 92 -3.56 -9.73 -5.14
C SER A 92 -2.52 -10.45 -4.27
N LEU A 93 -1.25 -10.07 -4.35
CA LEU A 93 -0.19 -10.59 -3.49
C LEU A 93 -0.41 -10.18 -2.03
N ILE A 94 -0.84 -8.94 -1.77
CA ILE A 94 -1.19 -8.46 -0.41
C ILE A 94 -2.30 -9.34 0.18
N ARG A 95 -3.39 -9.60 -0.55
CA ARG A 95 -4.47 -10.48 -0.11
C ARG A 95 -3.99 -11.90 0.15
N TRP A 96 -3.23 -12.46 -0.79
CA TRP A 96 -2.70 -13.82 -0.68
C TRP A 96 -1.77 -14.00 0.53
N SER A 97 -0.97 -12.97 0.86
CA SER A 97 0.00 -13.02 1.96
C SER A 97 -0.61 -12.75 3.34
N THR A 98 -1.90 -12.42 3.45
CA THR A 98 -2.57 -12.14 4.73
C THR A 98 -2.29 -13.19 5.82
N PRO A 99 -2.33 -14.52 5.56
CA PRO A 99 -2.02 -15.51 6.58
C PRO A 99 -0.61 -15.41 7.16
N LEU A 100 0.33 -14.80 6.43
CA LEU A 100 1.71 -14.61 6.89
C LEU A 100 1.82 -13.45 7.90
N MET A 101 0.82 -12.55 7.91
CA MET A 101 0.79 -11.35 8.78
C MET A 101 0.22 -11.65 10.18
N VAL A 102 -0.36 -12.84 10.40
CA VAL A 102 -1.03 -13.22 11.67
C VAL A 102 -0.05 -13.25 12.85
N ARG A 103 1.24 -13.44 12.60
CA ARG A 103 2.28 -13.46 13.67
C ARG A 103 2.60 -12.07 14.23
N GLY A 104 2.06 -11.02 13.63
CA GLY A 104 2.41 -9.64 13.96
C GLY A 104 3.70 -9.16 13.26
N PRO A 105 4.11 -7.92 13.52
CA PRO A 105 5.25 -7.30 12.85
C PRO A 105 6.62 -7.77 13.37
N ASP A 106 6.69 -8.44 14.52
CA ASP A 106 7.94 -8.74 15.23
C ASP A 106 8.86 -7.49 15.26
N ASP A 107 10.09 -7.59 14.75
CA ASP A 107 11.05 -6.48 14.60
C ASP A 107 11.00 -5.82 13.20
N ASP A 108 10.02 -6.16 12.38
CA ASP A 108 9.92 -5.63 11.02
C ASP A 108 9.55 -4.15 11.01
N SER A 109 10.17 -3.40 10.11
CA SER A 109 9.86 -1.98 9.90
C SER A 109 8.45 -1.83 9.32
N PHE A 110 7.70 -0.89 9.85
CA PHE A 110 6.41 -0.46 9.29
C PHE A 110 6.47 1.01 8.86
N ARG A 111 5.74 1.31 7.77
CA ARG A 111 5.53 2.69 7.30
C ARG A 111 4.06 2.93 7.00
N PRO A 112 3.46 4.00 7.56
CA PRO A 112 2.03 4.28 7.40
C PRO A 112 1.60 4.43 5.94
N GLU A 113 2.45 4.94 5.06
CA GLU A 113 2.15 5.10 3.65
C GLU A 113 1.86 3.78 2.91
N TRP A 114 2.33 2.63 3.44
CA TRP A 114 2.03 1.32 2.84
C TRP A 114 0.56 0.93 2.97
N LEU A 115 -0.15 1.52 3.94
CA LEU A 115 -1.60 1.35 4.08
C LEU A 115 -2.39 1.88 2.89
N THR A 116 -1.81 2.81 2.12
CA THR A 116 -2.41 3.34 0.89
C THR A 116 -2.76 2.25 -0.13
N LEU A 117 -2.01 1.16 -0.13
CA LEU A 117 -2.28 -0.02 -0.97
C LEU A 117 -2.92 -1.16 -0.19
N ALA A 118 -2.42 -1.43 1.03
CA ALA A 118 -2.81 -2.61 1.77
C ALA A 118 -4.28 -2.57 2.23
N VAL A 119 -4.72 -1.45 2.82
CA VAL A 119 -6.10 -1.35 3.33
C VAL A 119 -7.14 -1.40 2.21
N PRO A 120 -7.03 -0.63 1.11
CA PRO A 120 -7.95 -0.79 -0.01
C PRO A 120 -7.96 -2.21 -0.58
N ALA A 121 -6.79 -2.82 -0.79
CA ALA A 121 -6.68 -4.18 -1.31
C ALA A 121 -7.44 -5.20 -0.45
N LEU A 122 -7.42 -5.05 0.87
CA LEU A 122 -8.09 -5.96 1.81
C LEU A 122 -9.59 -5.70 1.92
N LEU A 123 -10.02 -4.45 1.80
CA LEU A 123 -11.42 -4.05 1.92
C LEU A 123 -12.24 -4.23 0.63
N ASP A 124 -11.63 -4.06 -0.56
CA ASP A 124 -12.32 -4.02 -1.86
C ASP A 124 -13.12 -5.29 -2.21
N THR A 125 -12.82 -6.41 -1.56
CA THR A 125 -13.55 -7.67 -1.76
C THR A 125 -14.87 -7.77 -1.02
N ARG A 126 -15.24 -6.78 -0.18
CA ARG A 126 -16.33 -6.90 0.81
C ARG A 126 -17.54 -6.01 0.54
N PHE A 127 -17.44 -5.03 -0.36
CA PHE A 127 -18.47 -4.01 -0.52
C PHE A 127 -19.01 -3.90 -1.94
N GLU A 128 -20.32 -4.15 -2.09
CA GLU A 128 -21.07 -3.89 -3.34
C GLU A 128 -21.64 -2.47 -3.40
N ALA A 129 -22.02 -1.89 -2.27
CA ALA A 129 -22.55 -0.52 -2.16
C ALA A 129 -21.63 0.34 -1.30
N ARG A 130 -21.25 1.51 -1.81
CA ARG A 130 -20.26 2.39 -1.15
C ARG A 130 -20.87 3.73 -0.78
N PRO A 131 -21.36 3.88 0.46
CA PRO A 131 -21.77 5.19 0.96
C PRO A 131 -20.56 6.14 0.99
N SER A 132 -20.82 7.44 0.84
CA SER A 132 -19.77 8.45 0.98
C SER A 132 -19.49 8.69 2.46
N TRP A 133 -18.32 8.30 2.93
CA TRP A 133 -17.82 8.58 4.28
C TRP A 133 -16.31 8.69 4.30
N THR A 134 -15.79 9.30 5.36
CA THR A 134 -14.35 9.48 5.58
C THR A 134 -14.01 9.10 7.01
N VAL A 135 -13.10 8.13 7.18
CA VAL A 135 -12.62 7.67 8.48
C VAL A 135 -11.16 8.07 8.64
N GLY A 136 -10.85 8.79 9.71
CA GLY A 136 -9.48 9.08 10.13
C GLY A 136 -8.80 7.82 10.67
N LEU A 137 -7.55 7.62 10.30
CA LEU A 137 -6.71 6.52 10.77
C LEU A 137 -5.50 7.11 11.54
N GLU A 138 -5.45 6.91 12.84
CA GLU A 138 -4.36 7.32 13.72
C GLU A 138 -3.51 6.08 14.08
N ILE A 139 -2.38 5.89 13.39
CA ILE A 139 -1.61 4.64 13.40
C ILE A 139 -0.12 4.92 13.65
N GLY A 140 0.16 5.56 14.80
CA GLY A 140 1.54 5.78 15.22
C GLY A 140 2.36 6.76 14.37
N GLY A 141 1.70 7.72 13.68
CA GLY A 141 2.35 8.72 12.84
C GLY A 141 1.40 9.86 12.45
N PRO A 142 1.71 10.62 11.39
CA PRO A 142 0.78 11.60 10.85
C PRO A 142 -0.57 10.93 10.51
N PRO A 143 -1.70 11.62 10.70
CA PRO A 143 -3.02 11.04 10.48
C PRO A 143 -3.24 10.73 8.99
N PHE A 144 -3.77 9.56 8.72
CA PHE A 144 -4.29 9.15 7.42
C PHE A 144 -5.80 9.21 7.41
N GLN A 145 -6.38 9.14 6.21
CA GLN A 145 -7.82 8.99 6.04
C GLN A 145 -8.14 7.87 5.07
N LEU A 146 -9.16 7.10 5.40
CA LEU A 146 -9.80 6.11 4.55
C LEU A 146 -11.10 6.69 4.01
N ARG A 147 -11.29 6.69 2.71
CA ARG A 147 -12.47 7.23 2.03
C ARG A 147 -13.09 6.18 1.13
N ALA A 148 -14.41 6.02 1.25
CA ALA A 148 -15.17 5.30 0.24
C ALA A 148 -15.39 6.20 -0.99
N THR A 149 -15.13 5.67 -2.18
CA THR A 149 -15.34 6.35 -3.46
C THR A 149 -16.14 5.44 -4.39
N ARG A 150 -16.66 5.99 -5.49
CA ARG A 150 -17.36 5.18 -6.51
C ARG A 150 -16.47 4.10 -7.13
N SER A 151 -15.15 4.31 -7.15
CA SER A 151 -14.16 3.40 -7.75
C SER A 151 -13.46 2.49 -6.75
N GLY A 152 -13.84 2.51 -5.47
CA GLY A 152 -13.19 1.72 -4.43
C GLY A 152 -12.82 2.53 -3.21
N PHE A 153 -12.02 1.94 -2.35
CA PHE A 153 -11.47 2.61 -1.19
C PHE A 153 -10.18 3.34 -1.55
N LYS A 154 -9.97 4.49 -0.91
CA LYS A 154 -8.71 5.22 -1.00
C LYS A 154 -8.21 5.54 0.40
N VAL A 155 -6.93 5.28 0.61
CA VAL A 155 -6.20 5.69 1.82
C VAL A 155 -5.11 6.68 1.41
N GLY A 156 -4.94 7.71 2.20
CA GLY A 156 -3.89 8.71 2.00
C GLY A 156 -3.76 9.63 3.20
N PRO A 157 -2.81 10.57 3.19
CA PRO A 157 -2.68 11.57 4.23
C PRO A 157 -3.99 12.33 4.45
N HIS A 158 -4.28 12.69 5.70
CA HIS A 158 -5.46 13.49 6.02
C HIS A 158 -5.35 14.88 5.38
N ASP A 159 -6.39 15.29 4.67
CA ASP A 159 -6.41 16.53 3.86
C ASP A 159 -7.08 17.71 4.58
N GLY A 160 -7.33 17.59 5.88
CA GLY A 160 -7.93 18.64 6.73
C GLY A 160 -9.44 18.75 6.66
N ARG A 161 -10.13 17.87 5.93
CA ARG A 161 -11.60 17.84 5.89
C ARG A 161 -12.17 17.16 7.13
N ASP A 162 -13.47 17.42 7.38
CA ASP A 162 -14.19 16.75 8.45
C ASP A 162 -14.19 15.23 8.27
N LEU A 163 -14.07 14.54 9.38
CA LEU A 163 -14.10 13.08 9.47
C LEU A 163 -15.42 12.64 10.10
N ASP A 164 -16.06 11.64 9.51
CA ASP A 164 -17.27 11.03 10.09
C ASP A 164 -16.93 10.22 11.35
N ALA A 165 -15.77 9.59 11.33
CA ALA A 165 -15.24 8.82 12.47
C ALA A 165 -13.70 8.82 12.46
N THR A 166 -13.12 8.41 13.60
CA THR A 166 -11.67 8.15 13.74
C THR A 166 -11.43 6.77 14.33
N VAL A 167 -10.36 6.13 13.90
CA VAL A 167 -9.88 4.85 14.44
C VAL A 167 -8.43 5.04 14.85
N ARG A 168 -8.16 4.90 16.15
CA ARG A 168 -6.80 4.86 16.70
C ARG A 168 -6.45 3.43 17.03
N THR A 169 -5.34 2.93 16.46
CA THR A 169 -4.91 1.54 16.62
C THR A 169 -3.47 1.36 16.15
N ASP A 170 -2.89 0.19 16.40
CA ASP A 170 -1.61 -0.19 15.82
C ASP A 170 -1.74 -0.70 14.37
N PRO A 171 -0.64 -0.61 13.58
CA PRO A 171 -0.63 -1.08 12.18
C PRO A 171 -1.09 -2.52 12.00
N ALA A 172 -0.70 -3.42 12.89
CA ALA A 172 -1.08 -4.83 12.82
C ALA A 172 -2.59 -5.02 12.93
N TYR A 173 -3.24 -4.26 13.82
CA TYR A 173 -4.67 -4.41 14.07
C TYR A 173 -5.52 -3.80 12.98
N ILE A 174 -5.12 -2.66 12.37
CA ILE A 174 -5.86 -2.11 11.22
C ILE A 174 -5.82 -3.06 10.03
N LEU A 175 -4.69 -3.71 9.78
CA LEU A 175 -4.55 -4.71 8.73
C LEU A 175 -5.37 -5.97 9.04
N ALA A 176 -5.36 -6.42 10.30
CA ALA A 176 -6.16 -7.58 10.73
C ALA A 176 -7.66 -7.30 10.62
N LEU A 177 -8.13 -6.10 10.98
CA LEU A 177 -9.51 -5.65 10.80
C LEU A 177 -9.87 -5.60 9.30
N ALA A 178 -9.05 -4.97 8.48
CA ALA A 178 -9.28 -4.88 7.04
C ALA A 178 -9.30 -6.27 6.38
N ALA A 179 -8.46 -7.19 6.83
CA ALA A 179 -8.42 -8.57 6.36
C ALA A 179 -9.57 -9.45 6.91
N GLY A 180 -10.27 -9.01 7.99
CA GLY A 180 -11.27 -9.80 8.72
C GLY A 180 -10.68 -10.93 9.57
N ALA A 181 -9.39 -10.87 9.81
CA ALA A 181 -8.71 -11.77 10.73
C ALA A 181 -8.96 -11.39 12.20
N LEU A 182 -9.36 -10.15 12.45
CA LEU A 182 -9.80 -9.62 13.75
C LEU A 182 -11.17 -8.96 13.57
N THR A 183 -12.12 -9.28 14.47
CA THR A 183 -13.42 -8.57 14.44
C THR A 183 -13.34 -7.26 15.18
N LEU A 184 -14.13 -6.27 14.77
CA LEU A 184 -14.19 -4.98 15.47
C LEU A 184 -14.65 -5.15 16.92
N ARG A 185 -15.54 -6.12 17.19
CA ARG A 185 -16.00 -6.45 18.54
C ARG A 185 -14.85 -6.90 19.43
N ASP A 186 -14.06 -7.86 18.95
CA ASP A 186 -12.95 -8.43 19.72
C ASP A 186 -11.83 -7.39 19.90
N ALA A 187 -11.53 -6.61 18.87
CA ALA A 187 -10.56 -5.52 18.95
C ALA A 187 -10.93 -4.51 20.05
N ARG A 188 -12.21 -4.15 20.16
CA ARG A 188 -12.69 -3.25 21.22
C ARG A 188 -12.64 -3.92 22.59
N ALA A 189 -13.11 -5.16 22.72
CA ALA A 189 -13.11 -5.89 23.98
C ALA A 189 -11.70 -6.04 24.57
N LEU A 190 -10.69 -6.16 23.69
CA LEU A 190 -9.28 -6.25 24.07
C LEU A 190 -8.58 -4.89 24.21
N GLY A 191 -9.27 -3.77 23.97
CA GLY A 191 -8.68 -2.43 24.04
C GLY A 191 -7.65 -2.14 22.93
N LEU A 192 -7.70 -2.86 21.82
CA LEU A 192 -6.76 -2.75 20.70
C LEU A 192 -7.13 -1.62 19.73
N VAL A 193 -8.34 -1.07 19.86
CA VAL A 193 -8.87 -0.01 19.00
C VAL A 193 -9.66 1.00 19.82
N GLU A 194 -9.41 2.28 19.56
CA GLU A 194 -10.23 3.39 20.05
C GLU A 194 -10.99 4.01 18.88
N ILE A 195 -12.27 4.29 19.07
CA ILE A 195 -13.15 4.87 18.03
C ILE A 195 -13.68 6.20 18.53
N GLY A 196 -13.53 7.25 17.71
CA GLY A 196 -14.16 8.55 17.89
C GLY A 196 -15.16 8.83 16.77
N GLY A 197 -16.16 9.69 17.04
CA GLY A 197 -17.17 10.06 16.06
C GLY A 197 -18.24 8.98 15.84
N ASP A 198 -18.72 8.85 14.60
CA ASP A 198 -19.80 7.92 14.25
C ASP A 198 -19.31 6.46 14.14
N GLU A 199 -19.52 5.70 15.21
CA GLU A 199 -19.17 4.29 15.26
C GLU A 199 -19.89 3.44 14.19
N SER A 200 -21.07 3.86 13.72
CA SER A 200 -21.82 3.12 12.69
C SER A 200 -21.06 3.07 11.37
N VAL A 201 -20.33 4.15 11.05
CA VAL A 201 -19.44 4.22 9.89
C VAL A 201 -18.29 3.22 10.03
N VAL A 202 -17.64 3.19 11.21
CA VAL A 202 -16.54 2.24 11.45
C VAL A 202 -17.02 0.79 11.37
N ARG A 203 -18.20 0.50 11.89
CA ARG A 203 -18.83 -0.82 11.75
C ARG A 203 -19.10 -1.18 10.29
N THR A 204 -19.59 -0.24 9.49
CA THR A 204 -19.81 -0.47 8.05
C THR A 204 -18.53 -0.86 7.35
N VAL A 205 -17.38 -0.29 7.76
CA VAL A 205 -16.07 -0.57 7.15
C VAL A 205 -15.47 -1.91 7.60
N PHE A 206 -15.50 -2.19 8.90
CA PHE A 206 -14.71 -3.27 9.51
C PHE A 206 -15.55 -4.39 10.13
N ALA A 207 -16.87 -4.30 10.12
CA ALA A 207 -17.72 -5.43 10.50
C ALA A 207 -18.22 -6.12 9.22
N PRO A 208 -18.03 -7.44 9.10
CA PRO A 208 -18.57 -8.20 7.98
C PRO A 208 -20.09 -8.36 8.10
#